data_c6937c935f47401f2306c7bcede4d84b
#
_entry.id   c6937c935f47401f2306c7bcede4d84b
#
_cell.length_a   1.000
_cell.length_b   1.000
_cell.length_c   1.000
_cell.angle_alpha   90.00
_cell.angle_beta   90.00
_cell.angle_gamma   90.00
#
_symmetry.space_group_name_H-M   'P 1'
#
loop_
_entity.id
_entity.type
_entity.pdbx_description
1 polymer ?
#
loop_
_entity_poly.entity_id
_entity_poly.type
_entity_poly.pdbx_seq_one_letter_code
_entity_poly.pdbx_strand_id
1 'polypeptide(L)'
;MGDGWPEGGHGTGVAGVALYGDLVDVLASPNQVRILHGIESFKIIHSSERNAPELYGAITEFAVSIPMVDRPANPRVFCMTVTDENFGFRGRPSAWSAAIDKIAFGSIVDPAAPQLFIVSGGNVALTRHDQFPATNYLQSVHDPGQAYNAITVGTYTRKDRINPNTGFRHLAQNGSMAPTNSTSITWHSQWPLKPDIVMEGGNASTDGTNLSDHPALKLLSTDKEHTRFIFMPFGDTSAGAALAAKFSAELKTAYPNYWPETIRGIMIHSATWTDAMLNGQALSTLRERDRINLLRSVGYGVPIMEKALYSASNSLTLIAERTIQPYKVDGSNRKYNEYHLFELPWPTDVLRDQLTDQNVTLKITLSYFIEPNPGERRYANNFQYHSHNLDFSVIKPNETLRVFKRRISSAASLPEDEIDNSGEDWFIGRVRSRGSVKKDFITMSGADMAERRYIAIYPKNGWYKTRKKWNKTESQVRYSLIVSLETPGVEADLYTPVFEMVENALPA
;
A
#
# COMPACT_ATOMS: atom_id res chain seq x y z
N MET A 1 -28.79 4.53 9.90
CA MET A 1 -28.59 3.22 10.55
C MET A 1 -27.83 3.48 11.82
N GLY A 2 -28.40 3.22 13.00
CA GLY A 2 -27.70 3.47 14.26
C GLY A 2 -26.65 2.40 14.54
N ASP A 3 -25.50 2.80 15.11
CA ASP A 3 -24.61 1.87 15.78
C ASP A 3 -25.38 1.27 16.96
N GLY A 4 -25.80 0.04 16.90
CA GLY A 4 -26.56 -0.59 17.98
C GLY A 4 -25.73 -0.94 19.24
N TRP A 5 -24.54 -0.33 19.40
CA TRP A 5 -23.74 -0.42 20.61
C TRP A 5 -24.14 0.68 21.59
N PRO A 6 -24.42 0.38 22.85
CA PRO A 6 -24.67 1.40 23.85
C PRO A 6 -23.49 2.40 23.97
N GLU A 7 -22.29 1.91 23.78
CA GLU A 7 -21.03 2.67 23.79
C GLU A 7 -20.51 2.99 22.38
N GLY A 8 -21.28 2.65 21.32
CA GLY A 8 -20.87 2.73 19.91
C GLY A 8 -20.77 4.18 19.43
N GLY A 9 -20.31 4.31 18.21
CA GLY A 9 -19.98 5.57 17.52
C GLY A 9 -18.78 5.36 16.63
N HIS A 10 -18.10 4.21 16.79
CA HIS A 10 -16.90 3.90 16.03
C HIS A 10 -17.15 3.95 14.52
N GLY A 11 -18.21 3.29 14.03
CA GLY A 11 -18.57 3.32 12.61
C GLY A 11 -18.92 4.72 12.11
N THR A 12 -19.59 5.53 12.96
CA THR A 12 -19.90 6.94 12.66
C THR A 12 -18.62 7.78 12.57
N GLY A 13 -17.67 7.56 13.50
CA GLY A 13 -16.36 8.21 13.47
C GLY A 13 -15.55 7.84 12.23
N VAL A 14 -15.51 6.56 11.85
CA VAL A 14 -14.89 6.08 10.60
C VAL A 14 -15.51 6.76 9.38
N ALA A 15 -16.85 6.82 9.30
CA ALA A 15 -17.58 7.44 8.22
C ALA A 15 -17.27 8.94 8.09
N GLY A 16 -17.22 9.65 9.23
CA GLY A 16 -16.85 11.07 9.26
C GLY A 16 -15.45 11.33 8.73
N VAL A 17 -14.45 10.59 9.18
CA VAL A 17 -13.08 10.72 8.67
C VAL A 17 -12.99 10.31 7.20
N ALA A 18 -13.69 9.25 6.77
CA ALA A 18 -13.67 8.82 5.39
C ALA A 18 -14.32 9.84 4.42
N LEU A 19 -15.30 10.63 4.88
CA LEU A 19 -15.92 11.68 4.08
C LEU A 19 -15.14 13.01 4.12
N TYR A 20 -14.82 13.46 5.32
CA TYR A 20 -14.34 14.82 5.55
C TYR A 20 -12.83 14.91 5.81
N GLY A 21 -12.18 13.82 6.21
CA GLY A 21 -10.84 13.87 6.78
C GLY A 21 -10.89 14.31 8.25
N ASP A 22 -9.86 15.04 8.69
CA ASP A 22 -9.85 15.66 10.01
C ASP A 22 -10.73 16.91 10.01
N LEU A 23 -11.83 16.88 10.74
CA LEU A 23 -12.73 18.02 10.82
C LEU A 23 -12.12 19.26 11.49
N VAL A 24 -11.02 19.15 12.24
CA VAL A 24 -10.27 20.30 12.74
C VAL A 24 -9.80 21.17 11.57
N ASP A 25 -9.18 20.55 10.57
CA ASP A 25 -8.64 21.27 9.41
C ASP A 25 -9.77 21.79 8.53
N VAL A 26 -10.83 21.02 8.36
CA VAL A 26 -12.00 21.38 7.55
C VAL A 26 -12.72 22.59 8.14
N LEU A 27 -12.97 22.61 9.45
CA LEU A 27 -13.67 23.70 10.15
C LEU A 27 -12.83 24.97 10.28
N ALA A 28 -11.50 24.83 10.31
CA ALA A 28 -10.56 25.96 10.32
C ALA A 28 -10.36 26.57 8.92
N SER A 29 -10.74 25.86 7.85
CA SER A 29 -10.57 26.34 6.46
C SER A 29 -11.69 27.31 6.07
N PRO A 30 -11.38 28.43 5.41
CA PRO A 30 -12.38 29.31 4.81
C PRO A 30 -12.97 28.75 3.50
N ASN A 31 -12.43 27.65 2.99
CA ASN A 31 -12.83 27.09 1.70
C ASN A 31 -14.10 26.26 1.83
N GLN A 32 -14.87 26.21 0.75
CA GLN A 32 -16.05 25.36 0.66
C GLN A 32 -15.64 23.88 0.70
N VAL A 33 -16.29 23.11 1.55
CA VAL A 33 -16.12 21.65 1.61
C VAL A 33 -16.72 21.01 0.36
N ARG A 34 -15.92 20.22 -0.36
CA ARG A 34 -16.38 19.44 -1.52
C ARG A 34 -16.28 17.95 -1.18
N ILE A 35 -17.41 17.26 -1.20
CA ILE A 35 -17.47 15.80 -1.04
C ILE A 35 -17.51 15.20 -2.43
N LEU A 36 -16.51 14.37 -2.75
CA LEU A 36 -16.33 13.79 -4.10
C LEU A 36 -16.81 12.34 -4.18
N HIS A 37 -17.21 11.73 -3.06
CA HIS A 37 -17.65 10.34 -2.98
C HIS A 37 -18.71 10.18 -1.90
N GLY A 38 -19.50 9.11 -1.98
CA GLY A 38 -20.49 8.72 -0.99
C GLY A 38 -20.00 7.61 -0.08
N ILE A 39 -20.81 7.26 0.92
CA ILE A 39 -20.56 6.12 1.81
C ILE A 39 -21.72 5.12 1.74
N GLU A 40 -21.36 3.85 1.60
CA GLU A 40 -22.20 2.69 1.87
C GLU A 40 -21.69 2.05 3.16
N SER A 41 -22.58 1.81 4.15
CA SER A 41 -22.18 1.29 5.45
C SER A 41 -22.75 -0.11 5.69
N PHE A 42 -21.88 -1.04 6.07
CA PHE A 42 -22.24 -2.40 6.46
C PHE A 42 -21.77 -2.69 7.88
N LYS A 43 -22.69 -3.06 8.74
CA LYS A 43 -22.39 -3.45 10.11
C LYS A 43 -22.13 -4.97 10.15
N ILE A 44 -20.89 -5.35 10.42
CA ILE A 44 -20.43 -6.74 10.49
C ILE A 44 -20.21 -7.24 11.91
N ILE A 45 -20.20 -6.36 12.91
CA ILE A 45 -20.12 -6.71 14.32
C ILE A 45 -21.39 -6.27 15.02
N HIS A 46 -21.95 -7.15 15.86
CA HIS A 46 -23.13 -6.87 16.68
C HIS A 46 -22.81 -7.06 18.16
N SER A 47 -23.39 -6.19 19.00
CA SER A 47 -23.09 -6.19 20.45
C SER A 47 -23.61 -7.40 21.22
N SER A 48 -24.74 -7.96 20.75
CA SER A 48 -25.40 -9.09 21.42
C SER A 48 -24.93 -10.46 20.93
N GLU A 49 -24.31 -10.52 19.74
CA GLU A 49 -23.89 -11.77 19.14
C GLU A 49 -22.44 -11.62 18.63
N ARG A 50 -21.50 -12.27 19.29
CA ARG A 50 -20.13 -12.32 18.82
C ARG A 50 -20.03 -13.34 17.68
N ASN A 51 -19.58 -12.90 16.54
CA ASN A 51 -19.22 -13.81 15.46
C ASN A 51 -18.06 -14.73 15.88
N ALA A 52 -18.15 -16.00 15.57
CA ALA A 52 -17.02 -16.91 15.75
C ALA A 52 -15.88 -16.52 14.80
N PRO A 53 -14.61 -16.50 15.24
CA PRO A 53 -13.47 -16.07 14.43
C PRO A 53 -13.36 -16.83 13.09
N GLU A 54 -13.77 -18.09 13.06
CA GLU A 54 -13.77 -18.93 11.87
C GLU A 54 -14.71 -18.40 10.76
N LEU A 55 -15.70 -17.58 11.14
CA LEU A 55 -16.69 -17.01 10.22
C LEU A 55 -16.32 -15.63 9.69
N TYR A 56 -15.29 -14.97 10.22
CA TYR A 56 -14.94 -13.60 9.83
C TYR A 56 -14.73 -13.44 8.31
N GLY A 57 -14.06 -14.39 7.67
CA GLY A 57 -13.88 -14.41 6.24
C GLY A 57 -15.20 -14.48 5.47
N ALA A 58 -16.08 -15.42 5.85
CA ALA A 58 -17.38 -15.60 5.20
C ALA A 58 -18.31 -14.40 5.40
N ILE A 59 -18.31 -13.81 6.59
CA ILE A 59 -19.08 -12.58 6.88
C ILE A 59 -18.59 -11.41 6.04
N THR A 60 -17.27 -11.28 5.88
CA THR A 60 -16.67 -10.23 5.04
C THR A 60 -17.06 -10.45 3.56
N GLU A 61 -16.92 -11.66 3.04
CA GLU A 61 -17.35 -12.00 1.65
C GLU A 61 -18.82 -11.69 1.45
N PHE A 62 -19.69 -12.07 2.38
CA PHE A 62 -21.12 -11.81 2.31
C PHE A 62 -21.43 -10.30 2.33
N ALA A 63 -20.86 -9.56 3.27
CA ALA A 63 -21.09 -8.12 3.38
C ALA A 63 -20.65 -7.35 2.12
N VAL A 64 -19.53 -7.75 1.51
CA VAL A 64 -19.03 -7.15 0.27
C VAL A 64 -19.88 -7.54 -0.94
N SER A 65 -20.39 -8.77 -0.99
CA SER A 65 -21.19 -9.24 -2.13
C SER A 65 -22.52 -8.47 -2.28
N ILE A 66 -23.12 -8.03 -1.18
CA ILE A 66 -24.42 -7.32 -1.19
C ILE A 66 -24.38 -6.08 -2.11
N PRO A 67 -23.51 -5.07 -1.88
CA PRO A 67 -23.47 -3.89 -2.75
C PRO A 67 -22.98 -4.21 -4.17
N MET A 68 -22.15 -5.25 -4.34
CA MET A 68 -21.67 -5.64 -5.66
C MET A 68 -22.77 -6.26 -6.52
N VAL A 69 -23.75 -6.94 -5.90
CA VAL A 69 -24.93 -7.49 -6.58
C VAL A 69 -26.01 -6.42 -6.77
N ASP A 70 -26.26 -5.60 -5.74
CA ASP A 70 -27.31 -4.58 -5.76
C ASP A 70 -27.02 -3.45 -6.75
N ARG A 71 -25.75 -3.00 -6.80
CA ARG A 71 -25.31 -1.89 -7.66
C ARG A 71 -23.95 -2.19 -8.29
N PRO A 72 -23.86 -3.14 -9.22
CA PRO A 72 -22.60 -3.63 -9.77
C PRO A 72 -21.79 -2.56 -10.53
N ALA A 73 -22.47 -1.55 -11.10
CA ALA A 73 -21.83 -0.48 -11.87
C ALA A 73 -21.12 0.58 -10.99
N ASN A 74 -21.39 0.61 -9.68
CA ASN A 74 -20.78 1.62 -8.82
C ASN A 74 -19.31 1.26 -8.51
N PRO A 75 -18.35 2.13 -8.82
CA PRO A 75 -16.97 1.93 -8.38
C PRO A 75 -16.89 2.08 -6.85
N ARG A 76 -16.14 1.18 -6.19
CA ARG A 76 -16.04 1.15 -4.74
C ARG A 76 -14.59 1.01 -4.26
N VAL A 77 -14.36 1.55 -3.06
CA VAL A 77 -13.21 1.27 -2.22
C VAL A 77 -13.76 0.71 -0.91
N PHE A 78 -13.39 -0.51 -0.57
CA PHE A 78 -13.80 -1.13 0.68
C PHE A 78 -12.84 -0.75 1.80
N CYS A 79 -13.38 -0.28 2.92
CA CYS A 79 -12.61 0.07 4.12
C CYS A 79 -13.12 -0.74 5.31
N MET A 80 -12.23 -1.50 5.93
CA MET A 80 -12.55 -2.30 7.11
C MET A 80 -11.62 -1.94 8.26
N THR A 81 -12.22 -1.50 9.37
CA THR A 81 -11.52 -1.09 10.59
C THR A 81 -11.72 -2.06 11.76
N VAL A 82 -12.05 -3.30 11.42
CA VAL A 82 -12.20 -4.42 12.35
C VAL A 82 -11.00 -5.33 12.22
N THR A 83 -10.38 -5.67 13.35
CA THR A 83 -9.21 -6.53 13.42
C THR A 83 -9.27 -7.46 14.61
N ASP A 84 -8.48 -8.55 14.58
CA ASP A 84 -8.30 -9.48 15.69
C ASP A 84 -6.81 -9.59 16.06
N GLU A 85 -6.46 -9.30 17.32
CA GLU A 85 -5.09 -9.38 17.82
C GLU A 85 -4.63 -10.80 18.17
N ASN A 86 -5.58 -11.74 18.29
CA ASN A 86 -5.32 -13.07 18.87
C ASN A 86 -4.68 -14.07 17.88
N PHE A 87 -4.39 -13.65 16.64
CA PHE A 87 -3.83 -14.52 15.62
C PHE A 87 -2.31 -14.47 15.55
N GLY A 88 -1.66 -15.44 16.16
CA GLY A 88 -0.21 -15.62 16.19
C GLY A 88 0.40 -16.13 14.86
N PHE A 89 -0.12 -15.76 13.69
CA PHE A 89 0.35 -16.29 12.40
C PHE A 89 1.67 -15.71 11.91
N ARG A 90 2.18 -14.67 12.53
CA ARG A 90 3.45 -14.01 12.18
C ARG A 90 3.59 -13.72 10.69
N GLY A 91 2.57 -13.13 10.09
CA GLY A 91 2.49 -12.74 8.68
C GLY A 91 1.95 -13.82 7.74
N ARG A 92 1.81 -15.07 8.19
CA ARG A 92 1.17 -16.12 7.40
C ARG A 92 -0.31 -15.81 7.19
N PRO A 93 -0.85 -15.99 5.97
CA PRO A 93 -2.26 -15.76 5.72
C PRO A 93 -3.18 -16.58 6.63
N SER A 94 -4.22 -15.95 7.13
CA SER A 94 -5.37 -16.56 7.80
C SER A 94 -6.49 -16.86 6.81
N ALA A 95 -7.55 -17.53 7.26
CA ALA A 95 -8.76 -17.70 6.46
C ALA A 95 -9.41 -16.34 6.14
N TRP A 96 -9.35 -15.40 7.10
CA TRP A 96 -9.91 -14.06 6.93
C TRP A 96 -9.11 -13.22 5.92
N SER A 97 -7.79 -13.14 6.06
CA SER A 97 -6.96 -12.43 5.09
C SER A 97 -7.03 -13.04 3.69
N ALA A 98 -7.18 -14.38 3.59
CA ALA A 98 -7.39 -15.05 2.31
C ALA A 98 -8.76 -14.72 1.68
N ALA A 99 -9.82 -14.54 2.48
CA ALA A 99 -11.11 -14.07 1.99
C ALA A 99 -10.99 -12.65 1.41
N ILE A 100 -10.26 -11.75 2.08
CA ILE A 100 -10.00 -10.41 1.56
C ILE A 100 -9.20 -10.46 0.25
N ASP A 101 -8.17 -11.30 0.17
CA ASP A 101 -7.38 -11.46 -1.05
C ASP A 101 -8.24 -11.99 -2.22
N LYS A 102 -9.16 -12.90 -1.94
CA LYS A 102 -10.13 -13.41 -2.90
C LYS A 102 -11.10 -12.33 -3.39
N ILE A 103 -11.63 -11.50 -2.46
CA ILE A 103 -12.47 -10.34 -2.78
C ILE A 103 -11.70 -9.37 -3.69
N ALA A 104 -10.51 -8.96 -3.27
CA ALA A 104 -9.70 -7.99 -4.01
C ALA A 104 -9.32 -8.50 -5.41
N PHE A 105 -9.03 -9.78 -5.55
CA PHE A 105 -8.77 -10.41 -6.85
C PHE A 105 -10.02 -10.47 -7.75
N GLY A 106 -11.23 -10.37 -7.17
CA GLY A 106 -12.50 -10.39 -7.89
C GLY A 106 -13.13 -11.78 -8.03
N SER A 107 -12.69 -12.77 -7.24
CA SER A 107 -13.15 -14.16 -7.34
C SER A 107 -14.48 -14.46 -6.62
N ILE A 108 -15.18 -13.44 -6.08
CA ILE A 108 -16.44 -13.65 -5.33
C ILE A 108 -17.70 -13.41 -6.15
N VAL A 109 -17.58 -12.81 -7.33
CA VAL A 109 -18.69 -12.53 -8.25
C VAL A 109 -18.32 -12.95 -9.66
N ASP A 110 -19.31 -13.21 -10.49
CA ASP A 110 -19.16 -13.51 -11.92
C ASP A 110 -19.97 -12.46 -12.72
N PRO A 111 -19.36 -11.73 -13.67
CA PRO A 111 -17.93 -11.78 -14.03
C PRO A 111 -17.02 -11.22 -12.93
N ALA A 112 -15.78 -11.72 -12.89
CA ALA A 112 -14.78 -11.30 -11.92
C ALA A 112 -14.56 -9.77 -11.93
N ALA A 113 -14.70 -9.15 -10.78
CA ALA A 113 -14.56 -7.69 -10.60
C ALA A 113 -13.60 -7.37 -9.46
N PRO A 114 -12.31 -7.15 -9.74
CA PRO A 114 -11.33 -6.79 -8.73
C PRO A 114 -11.70 -5.54 -7.95
N GLN A 115 -11.44 -5.56 -6.64
CA GLN A 115 -11.83 -4.51 -5.71
C GLN A 115 -10.64 -3.99 -4.93
N LEU A 116 -10.60 -2.69 -4.67
CA LEU A 116 -9.64 -2.11 -3.74
C LEU A 116 -10.13 -2.30 -2.30
N PHE A 117 -9.31 -2.94 -1.47
CA PHE A 117 -9.61 -3.21 -0.08
C PHE A 117 -8.58 -2.54 0.83
N ILE A 118 -9.04 -1.82 1.84
CA ILE A 118 -8.22 -1.12 2.83
C ILE A 118 -8.55 -1.71 4.20
N VAL A 119 -7.52 -2.07 4.96
CA VAL A 119 -7.67 -2.60 6.31
C VAL A 119 -6.80 -1.83 7.29
N SER A 120 -7.29 -1.63 8.51
CA SER A 120 -6.48 -1.08 9.59
C SER A 120 -5.43 -2.10 10.06
N GLY A 121 -4.26 -1.61 10.50
CA GLY A 121 -3.17 -2.47 10.98
C GLY A 121 -3.42 -3.09 12.36
N GLY A 122 -4.38 -2.55 13.11
CA GLY A 122 -4.63 -2.92 14.50
C GLY A 122 -3.85 -2.04 15.48
N ASN A 123 -4.33 -1.93 16.70
CA ASN A 123 -3.88 -0.94 17.67
C ASN A 123 -3.05 -1.55 18.80
N VAL A 124 -1.95 -0.88 19.15
CA VAL A 124 -1.27 -1.10 20.43
C VAL A 124 -2.08 -0.42 21.53
N ALA A 125 -2.45 -1.17 22.56
CA ALA A 125 -3.26 -0.64 23.64
C ALA A 125 -2.51 0.45 24.45
N LEU A 126 -3.23 1.47 24.93
CA LEU A 126 -2.67 2.58 25.71
C LEU A 126 -1.80 2.11 26.88
N THR A 127 -2.23 1.06 27.57
CA THR A 127 -1.49 0.46 28.70
C THR A 127 -0.10 -0.08 28.36
N ARG A 128 0.23 -0.18 27.06
CA ARG A 128 1.54 -0.65 26.57
C ARG A 128 2.40 0.48 26.02
N HIS A 129 1.96 1.73 26.10
CA HIS A 129 2.69 2.89 25.57
C HIS A 129 3.82 3.39 26.48
N ASP A 130 3.94 2.89 27.71
CA ASP A 130 4.97 3.26 28.67
C ASP A 130 6.41 3.08 28.14
N GLN A 131 6.61 2.12 27.25
CA GLN A 131 7.88 1.83 26.58
C GLN A 131 7.87 2.16 25.09
N PHE A 132 7.04 3.11 24.67
CA PHE A 132 7.03 3.57 23.26
C PHE A 132 8.41 4.13 22.86
N PRO A 133 8.96 3.82 21.66
CA PRO A 133 8.41 2.96 20.60
C PRO A 133 8.77 1.47 20.72
N ALA A 134 9.55 1.05 21.74
CA ALA A 134 10.06 -0.32 21.84
C ALA A 134 8.93 -1.36 21.88
N THR A 135 7.85 -1.09 22.60
CA THR A 135 6.70 -1.99 22.68
C THR A 135 6.03 -2.17 21.34
N ASN A 136 5.92 -1.13 20.51
CA ASN A 136 5.30 -1.22 19.19
C ASN A 136 6.02 -2.20 18.26
N TYR A 137 7.35 -2.31 18.40
CA TYR A 137 8.13 -3.27 17.60
C TYR A 137 7.85 -4.73 17.97
N LEU A 138 7.27 -4.99 19.12
CA LEU A 138 6.86 -6.31 19.59
C LEU A 138 5.38 -6.61 19.33
N GLN A 139 4.58 -5.59 19.00
CA GLN A 139 3.16 -5.74 18.73
C GLN A 139 2.95 -5.98 17.23
N SER A 140 2.40 -7.17 16.95
CA SER A 140 2.16 -7.62 15.57
C SER A 140 0.99 -6.88 14.95
N VAL A 141 1.08 -6.59 13.65
CA VAL A 141 -0.10 -6.24 12.85
C VAL A 141 -1.16 -7.32 13.04
N HIS A 142 -2.41 -6.89 13.28
CA HIS A 142 -3.55 -7.75 13.58
C HIS A 142 -4.09 -8.44 12.32
N ASP A 143 -4.76 -9.58 12.48
CA ASP A 143 -5.54 -10.21 11.43
C ASP A 143 -6.73 -9.29 11.06
N PRO A 144 -7.00 -9.03 9.80
CA PRO A 144 -6.48 -9.59 8.56
C PRO A 144 -5.42 -8.75 7.85
N GLY A 145 -4.69 -7.91 8.57
CA GLY A 145 -3.70 -6.99 8.00
C GLY A 145 -2.55 -7.65 7.23
N GLN A 146 -2.38 -8.98 7.29
CA GLN A 146 -1.43 -9.73 6.47
C GLN A 146 -1.92 -10.03 5.05
N ALA A 147 -3.13 -9.60 4.67
CA ALA A 147 -3.65 -9.77 3.31
C ALA A 147 -2.69 -9.19 2.26
N TYR A 148 -2.47 -9.93 1.16
CA TYR A 148 -1.54 -9.55 0.09
C TYR A 148 -2.07 -8.42 -0.79
N ASN A 149 -3.38 -8.46 -1.08
CA ASN A 149 -4.02 -7.58 -2.04
C ASN A 149 -4.56 -6.29 -1.40
N ALA A 150 -4.86 -6.32 -0.09
CA ALA A 150 -5.32 -5.15 0.64
C ALA A 150 -4.17 -4.15 0.91
N ILE A 151 -4.53 -2.88 1.02
CA ILE A 151 -3.68 -1.87 1.66
C ILE A 151 -3.88 -1.97 3.16
N THR A 152 -2.85 -2.38 3.87
CA THR A 152 -2.84 -2.37 5.34
C THR A 152 -2.29 -1.04 5.82
N VAL A 153 -3.06 -0.33 6.62
CA VAL A 153 -2.76 1.04 7.05
C VAL A 153 -2.35 1.05 8.51
N GLY A 154 -1.12 1.47 8.74
CA GLY A 154 -0.63 1.86 10.06
C GLY A 154 -0.82 3.34 10.32
N THR A 155 -0.20 3.85 11.39
CA THR A 155 -0.36 5.25 11.80
C THR A 155 0.95 5.94 12.09
N TYR A 156 1.01 7.22 11.72
CA TYR A 156 1.97 8.21 12.17
C TYR A 156 1.22 9.38 12.80
N THR A 157 1.88 10.37 13.34
CA THR A 157 1.21 11.53 13.93
C THR A 157 1.91 12.85 13.65
N ARG A 158 1.10 13.89 13.39
CA ARG A 158 1.48 15.31 13.43
C ARG A 158 0.82 16.04 14.59
N LYS A 159 0.06 15.31 15.41
CA LYS A 159 -0.65 15.87 16.57
C LYS A 159 0.32 15.96 17.76
N ASP A 160 0.91 17.13 17.97
CA ASP A 160 1.90 17.41 19.01
C ASP A 160 1.53 18.59 19.91
N ARG A 161 0.39 19.27 19.63
CA ARG A 161 -0.03 20.45 20.38
C ARG A 161 -0.99 20.08 21.48
N ILE A 162 -0.55 20.31 22.70
CA ILE A 162 -1.34 20.15 23.93
C ILE A 162 -1.15 21.41 24.80
N ASN A 163 -2.20 21.80 25.52
CA ASN A 163 -2.08 22.95 26.42
C ASN A 163 -1.08 22.61 27.55
N PRO A 164 0.03 23.34 27.71
CA PRO A 164 1.05 23.04 28.70
C PRO A 164 0.53 23.11 30.16
N ASN A 165 -0.54 23.86 30.40
CA ASN A 165 -1.15 23.94 31.74
C ASN A 165 -1.85 22.65 32.19
N THR A 166 -2.02 21.68 31.32
CA THR A 166 -2.57 20.36 31.67
C THR A 166 -1.57 19.49 32.42
N GLY A 167 -0.28 19.81 32.39
CA GLY A 167 0.81 18.98 32.89
C GLY A 167 1.18 17.81 32.00
N PHE A 168 0.43 17.58 30.91
CA PHE A 168 0.70 16.52 29.93
C PHE A 168 1.51 17.04 28.75
N ARG A 169 2.30 16.16 28.15
CA ARG A 169 3.02 16.36 26.90
C ARG A 169 2.70 15.22 25.92
N HIS A 170 2.84 15.47 24.64
CA HIS A 170 2.71 14.43 23.62
C HIS A 170 3.80 13.34 23.79
N LEU A 171 3.46 12.09 23.44
CA LEU A 171 4.35 10.95 23.58
C LEU A 171 5.26 10.78 22.35
N ALA A 172 4.66 10.79 21.16
CA ALA A 172 5.38 10.64 19.89
C ALA A 172 5.73 12.01 19.28
N GLN A 173 6.91 12.14 18.69
CA GLN A 173 7.31 13.35 17.98
C GLN A 173 6.48 13.57 16.73
N ASN A 174 6.32 14.84 16.33
CA ASN A 174 5.69 15.22 15.08
C ASN A 174 6.35 14.51 13.89
N GLY A 175 5.55 13.85 13.08
CA GLY A 175 6.01 13.08 11.91
C GLY A 175 6.47 11.66 12.21
N SER A 176 6.60 11.23 13.47
CA SER A 176 7.00 9.87 13.81
C SER A 176 5.85 8.87 13.77
N MET A 177 6.18 7.58 13.88
CA MET A 177 5.21 6.52 14.11
C MET A 177 4.31 6.86 15.31
N ALA A 178 3.00 6.70 15.19
CA ALA A 178 2.07 6.95 16.29
C ALA A 178 2.15 5.84 17.36
N PRO A 179 1.85 6.16 18.65
CA PRO A 179 1.91 5.17 19.71
C PRO A 179 0.97 3.98 19.53
N THR A 180 -0.14 4.15 18.82
CA THR A 180 -1.11 3.08 18.54
C THR A 180 -0.73 2.17 17.39
N ASN A 181 0.33 2.49 16.64
CA ASN A 181 0.72 1.72 15.46
C ASN A 181 1.29 0.34 15.82
N SER A 182 0.76 -0.72 15.21
CA SER A 182 1.32 -2.06 15.22
C SER A 182 2.32 -2.27 14.08
N THR A 183 3.21 -3.26 14.19
CA THR A 183 4.29 -3.48 13.21
C THR A 183 4.36 -4.94 12.74
N SER A 184 5.06 -5.19 11.64
CA SER A 184 5.35 -6.57 11.19
C SER A 184 6.78 -7.02 11.49
N ILE A 185 7.49 -6.38 12.42
CA ILE A 185 8.89 -6.69 12.76
C ILE A 185 9.04 -8.13 13.23
N THR A 186 8.08 -8.64 13.98
CA THR A 186 8.10 -10.01 14.52
C THR A 186 7.70 -11.08 13.50
N TRP A 187 7.32 -10.70 12.28
CA TRP A 187 6.91 -11.66 11.26
C TRP A 187 8.08 -12.41 10.63
N HIS A 188 7.81 -13.62 10.15
CA HIS A 188 8.78 -14.36 9.37
C HIS A 188 9.14 -13.65 8.07
N SER A 189 10.39 -13.80 7.66
CA SER A 189 10.97 -13.02 6.57
C SER A 189 10.30 -13.23 5.21
N GLN A 190 9.67 -14.36 4.97
CA GLN A 190 9.03 -14.72 3.71
C GLN A 190 7.67 -14.01 3.46
N TRP A 191 7.04 -13.44 4.49
CA TRP A 191 5.71 -12.83 4.39
C TRP A 191 5.80 -11.35 4.02
N PRO A 192 4.69 -10.75 3.52
CA PRO A 192 4.67 -9.35 3.12
C PRO A 192 5.20 -8.39 4.18
N LEU A 193 5.66 -7.24 3.73
CA LEU A 193 6.00 -6.12 4.60
C LEU A 193 4.71 -5.35 4.91
N LYS A 194 4.36 -5.23 6.18
CA LYS A 194 3.17 -4.52 6.63
C LYS A 194 3.50 -3.62 7.85
N PRO A 195 2.79 -2.48 8.01
CA PRO A 195 1.76 -1.95 7.12
C PRO A 195 2.32 -1.58 5.73
N ASP A 196 1.45 -1.35 4.73
CA ASP A 196 1.91 -0.87 3.42
C ASP A 196 2.22 0.63 3.47
N ILE A 197 1.37 1.40 4.17
CA ILE A 197 1.48 2.85 4.36
C ILE A 197 1.07 3.23 5.77
N VAL A 198 1.33 4.49 6.13
CA VAL A 198 0.79 5.09 7.36
C VAL A 198 0.02 6.37 7.04
N MET A 199 -1.05 6.62 7.80
CA MET A 199 -1.82 7.86 7.77
C MET A 199 -1.91 8.44 9.19
N GLU A 200 -2.39 9.69 9.33
CA GLU A 200 -2.57 10.32 10.65
C GLU A 200 -3.50 9.47 11.53
N GLY A 201 -3.05 9.11 12.73
CA GLY A 201 -3.82 8.33 13.69
C GLY A 201 -3.96 9.00 15.06
N GLY A 202 -3.42 10.19 15.20
CA GLY A 202 -3.35 10.86 16.50
C GLY A 202 -2.16 10.40 17.34
N ASN A 203 -2.09 10.94 18.56
CA ASN A 203 -1.00 10.72 19.50
C ASN A 203 -1.55 10.35 20.87
N ALA A 204 -0.70 9.86 21.75
CA ALA A 204 -0.95 9.73 23.18
C ALA A 204 -0.19 10.84 23.93
N SER A 205 -0.55 11.04 25.20
CA SER A 205 0.10 11.99 26.10
C SER A 205 0.58 11.33 27.38
N THR A 206 1.54 11.98 28.03
CA THR A 206 2.06 11.55 29.34
C THR A 206 2.40 12.76 30.22
N ASP A 207 2.21 12.62 31.53
CA ASP A 207 2.73 13.53 32.54
C ASP A 207 4.09 13.07 33.11
N GLY A 208 4.62 11.97 32.56
CA GLY A 208 5.83 11.30 33.03
C GLY A 208 5.57 10.06 33.88
N THR A 209 4.38 9.92 34.44
CA THR A 209 3.94 8.78 35.25
C THR A 209 2.71 8.10 34.63
N ASN A 210 1.74 8.90 34.20
CA ASN A 210 0.50 8.43 33.64
C ASN A 210 0.48 8.62 32.12
N LEU A 211 -0.23 7.73 31.46
CA LEU A 211 -0.55 7.82 30.02
C LEU A 211 -2.01 8.25 29.87
N SER A 212 -2.28 9.09 28.90
CA SER A 212 -3.63 9.58 28.61
C SER A 212 -3.90 9.66 27.13
N ASP A 213 -5.13 9.35 26.75
CA ASP A 213 -5.66 9.53 25.42
C ASP A 213 -6.31 10.93 25.31
N HIS A 214 -5.46 11.95 25.15
CA HIS A 214 -5.88 13.34 25.21
C HIS A 214 -6.60 13.78 23.92
N PRO A 215 -7.83 14.33 24.00
CA PRO A 215 -8.65 14.70 22.84
C PRO A 215 -7.96 15.66 21.85
N ALA A 216 -7.15 16.60 22.33
CA ALA A 216 -6.42 17.55 21.48
C ALA A 216 -5.36 16.88 20.58
N LEU A 217 -4.98 15.64 20.87
CA LEU A 217 -4.02 14.86 20.11
C LEU A 217 -4.70 13.84 19.17
N LYS A 218 -6.02 13.93 18.98
CA LYS A 218 -6.79 13.10 18.05
C LYS A 218 -7.31 13.92 16.87
N LEU A 219 -7.78 13.23 15.86
CA LEU A 219 -8.58 13.83 14.79
C LEU A 219 -9.97 14.16 15.36
N LEU A 220 -10.67 15.05 14.71
CA LEU A 220 -12.07 15.34 14.97
C LEU A 220 -12.94 14.66 13.93
N SER A 221 -13.98 13.95 14.36
CA SER A 221 -14.92 13.28 13.47
C SER A 221 -16.37 13.48 13.97
N THR A 222 -17.32 12.94 13.19
CA THR A 222 -18.76 13.00 13.52
C THR A 222 -19.11 12.07 14.66
N ASP A 223 -20.01 12.52 15.55
CA ASP A 223 -20.54 11.72 16.67
C ASP A 223 -21.88 11.07 16.30
N LYS A 224 -22.17 9.90 16.87
CA LYS A 224 -23.46 9.22 16.72
C LYS A 224 -24.61 9.95 17.43
N GLU A 225 -24.31 10.65 18.53
CA GLU A 225 -25.29 11.38 19.34
C GLU A 225 -25.44 12.82 18.83
N HIS A 226 -25.66 12.99 17.54
CA HIS A 226 -25.69 14.28 16.84
C HIS A 226 -26.65 15.33 17.43
N THR A 227 -27.60 14.92 18.28
CA THR A 227 -28.51 15.82 19.01
C THR A 227 -27.86 16.43 20.27
N ARG A 228 -26.80 15.80 20.80
CA ARG A 228 -26.10 16.24 22.01
C ARG A 228 -24.64 16.68 21.66
N PHE A 229 -23.95 15.92 20.89
CA PHE A 229 -22.59 16.18 20.44
C PHE A 229 -22.52 16.01 18.94
N ILE A 230 -22.03 17.02 18.21
CA ILE A 230 -21.89 16.94 16.75
C ILE A 230 -20.62 16.21 16.38
N PHE A 231 -19.59 16.36 17.20
CA PHE A 231 -18.24 15.86 16.94
C PHE A 231 -17.69 15.06 18.11
N MET A 232 -16.79 14.12 17.78
CA MET A 232 -16.03 13.33 18.74
C MET A 232 -14.54 13.26 18.36
N PRO A 233 -13.63 13.17 19.35
CA PRO A 233 -12.24 12.80 19.08
C PRO A 233 -12.20 11.39 18.48
N PHE A 234 -11.43 11.21 17.41
CA PHE A 234 -11.30 9.92 16.73
C PHE A 234 -9.84 9.70 16.30
N GLY A 235 -9.35 8.46 16.39
CA GLY A 235 -7.92 8.21 16.13
C GLY A 235 -7.62 6.76 15.77
N ASP A 236 -6.36 6.43 16.03
CA ASP A 236 -5.75 5.12 15.91
C ASP A 236 -5.72 4.60 14.45
N THR A 237 -5.46 3.30 14.25
CA THR A 237 -5.37 2.73 12.89
C THR A 237 -6.71 2.75 12.16
N SER A 238 -7.83 2.89 12.86
CA SER A 238 -9.15 3.08 12.27
C SER A 238 -9.27 4.43 11.55
N ALA A 239 -8.78 5.52 12.16
CA ALA A 239 -8.71 6.83 11.50
C ALA A 239 -7.75 6.80 10.32
N GLY A 240 -6.59 6.16 10.47
CA GLY A 240 -5.63 5.98 9.39
C GLY A 240 -6.25 5.25 8.19
N ALA A 241 -6.97 4.16 8.42
CA ALA A 241 -7.65 3.42 7.35
C ALA A 241 -8.76 4.25 6.68
N ALA A 242 -9.52 5.03 7.44
CA ALA A 242 -10.56 5.92 6.91
C ALA A 242 -9.96 7.05 6.04
N LEU A 243 -8.85 7.65 6.46
CA LEU A 243 -8.10 8.63 5.65
C LEU A 243 -7.54 8.01 4.36
N ALA A 244 -7.03 6.78 4.42
CA ALA A 244 -6.57 6.05 3.25
C ALA A 244 -7.72 5.73 2.28
N ALA A 245 -8.91 5.43 2.80
CA ALA A 245 -10.11 5.22 2.00
C ALA A 245 -10.55 6.51 1.30
N LYS A 246 -10.55 7.64 2.02
CA LYS A 246 -10.79 8.97 1.43
C LYS A 246 -9.81 9.27 0.30
N PHE A 247 -8.52 9.12 0.55
CA PHE A 247 -7.46 9.32 -0.44
C PHE A 247 -7.69 8.47 -1.70
N SER A 248 -8.00 7.18 -1.52
CA SER A 248 -8.26 6.26 -2.62
C SER A 248 -9.53 6.62 -3.41
N ALA A 249 -10.58 7.07 -2.73
CA ALA A 249 -11.82 7.50 -3.35
C ALA A 249 -11.63 8.80 -4.18
N GLU A 250 -10.84 9.74 -3.68
CA GLU A 250 -10.45 10.96 -4.40
C GLU A 250 -9.61 10.65 -5.65
N LEU A 251 -8.64 9.73 -5.54
CA LEU A 251 -7.90 9.24 -6.71
C LEU A 251 -8.81 8.55 -7.72
N LYS A 252 -9.75 7.71 -7.26
CA LYS A 252 -10.70 7.04 -8.15
C LYS A 252 -11.65 8.02 -8.83
N THR A 253 -11.99 9.12 -8.18
CA THR A 253 -12.78 10.21 -8.76
C THR A 253 -11.98 10.97 -9.83
N ALA A 254 -10.70 11.25 -9.56
CA ALA A 254 -9.83 11.91 -10.53
C ALA A 254 -9.49 10.99 -11.72
N TYR A 255 -9.35 9.71 -11.48
CA TYR A 255 -8.97 8.70 -12.48
C TYR A 255 -9.98 7.54 -12.52
N PRO A 256 -11.20 7.76 -13.02
CA PRO A 256 -12.30 6.79 -12.92
C PRO A 256 -12.03 5.48 -13.69
N ASN A 257 -11.16 5.51 -14.68
CA ASN A 257 -10.85 4.35 -15.51
C ASN A 257 -9.71 3.49 -14.97
N TYR A 258 -8.90 3.98 -14.02
CA TYR A 258 -7.81 3.20 -13.47
C TYR A 258 -8.31 1.99 -12.66
N TRP A 259 -7.58 0.90 -12.79
CA TRP A 259 -7.82 -0.34 -12.08
C TRP A 259 -7.56 -0.20 -10.57
N PRO A 260 -8.17 -1.04 -9.73
CA PRO A 260 -7.86 -1.07 -8.30
C PRO A 260 -6.38 -1.27 -8.00
N GLU A 261 -5.68 -2.09 -8.79
CA GLU A 261 -4.24 -2.31 -8.71
C GLU A 261 -3.46 -1.00 -8.96
N THR A 262 -3.95 -0.17 -9.87
CA THR A 262 -3.32 1.12 -10.21
C THR A 262 -3.52 2.14 -9.10
N ILE A 263 -4.74 2.26 -8.57
CA ILE A 263 -5.03 3.15 -7.43
C ILE A 263 -4.15 2.78 -6.23
N ARG A 264 -4.06 1.47 -5.89
CA ARG A 264 -3.13 0.97 -4.86
C ARG A 264 -1.69 1.33 -5.18
N GLY A 265 -1.28 1.10 -6.41
CA GLY A 265 0.08 1.38 -6.88
C GLY A 265 0.45 2.86 -6.76
N ILE A 266 -0.42 3.77 -7.21
CA ILE A 266 -0.21 5.23 -7.13
C ILE A 266 -0.10 5.69 -5.67
N MET A 267 -1.00 5.22 -4.80
CA MET A 267 -0.96 5.56 -3.38
C MET A 267 0.38 5.17 -2.75
N ILE A 268 0.86 3.96 -2.99
CA ILE A 268 2.14 3.48 -2.49
C ILE A 268 3.31 4.19 -3.17
N HIS A 269 3.22 4.46 -4.47
CA HIS A 269 4.26 5.16 -5.23
C HIS A 269 4.51 6.58 -4.72
N SER A 270 3.43 7.33 -4.41
CA SER A 270 3.48 8.68 -3.88
C SER A 270 3.97 8.76 -2.43
N ALA A 271 3.94 7.65 -1.70
CA ALA A 271 4.28 7.62 -0.28
C ALA A 271 5.77 7.93 -0.03
N THR A 272 6.03 8.71 1.04
CA THR A 272 7.38 9.11 1.46
C THR A 272 7.50 9.01 2.98
N TRP A 273 8.72 8.79 3.47
CA TRP A 273 9.02 8.85 4.89
C TRP A 273 9.26 10.29 5.33
N THR A 274 8.87 10.61 6.54
CA THR A 274 9.20 11.88 7.20
C THR A 274 10.60 11.81 7.79
N ASP A 275 11.21 12.98 8.09
CA ASP A 275 12.50 13.03 8.76
C ASP A 275 12.48 12.34 10.14
N ALA A 276 11.36 12.43 10.86
CA ALA A 276 11.18 11.77 12.14
C ALA A 276 11.16 10.24 12.03
N MET A 277 10.57 9.67 10.97
CA MET A 277 10.62 8.22 10.70
C MET A 277 12.03 7.75 10.37
N LEU A 278 12.83 8.61 9.75
CA LEU A 278 14.23 8.36 9.40
C LEU A 278 15.20 8.67 10.54
N ASN A 279 14.71 9.17 11.69
CA ASN A 279 15.53 9.66 12.79
C ASN A 279 16.58 10.69 12.32
N GLY A 280 16.23 11.53 11.36
CA GLY A 280 17.11 12.54 10.75
C GLY A 280 18.23 11.96 9.87
N GLN A 281 18.23 10.66 9.57
CA GLN A 281 19.23 10.02 8.71
C GLN A 281 18.86 10.16 7.23
N ALA A 282 19.87 10.30 6.38
CA ALA A 282 19.66 10.21 4.94
C ALA A 282 19.37 8.76 4.52
N LEU A 283 18.48 8.56 3.55
CA LEU A 283 18.11 7.22 3.04
C LEU A 283 19.34 6.41 2.60
N SER A 284 20.32 7.06 1.96
CA SER A 284 21.55 6.42 1.49
C SER A 284 22.44 5.86 2.61
N THR A 285 22.28 6.33 3.85
CA THR A 285 23.09 5.87 5.00
C THR A 285 22.45 4.71 5.75
N LEU A 286 21.18 4.38 5.46
CA LEU A 286 20.47 3.29 6.12
C LEU A 286 21.04 1.93 5.72
N ARG A 287 21.36 1.09 6.69
CA ARG A 287 21.76 -0.30 6.46
C ARG A 287 20.54 -1.14 6.08
N GLU A 288 20.74 -2.27 5.42
CA GLU A 288 19.66 -3.20 4.99
C GLU A 288 18.70 -3.53 6.14
N ARG A 289 19.21 -3.83 7.33
CA ARG A 289 18.38 -4.12 8.51
C ARG A 289 17.49 -2.94 8.89
N ASP A 290 18.01 -1.73 8.85
CA ASP A 290 17.29 -0.52 9.25
C ASP A 290 16.22 -0.19 8.21
N ARG A 291 16.50 -0.40 6.91
CA ARG A 291 15.51 -0.31 5.81
C ARG A 291 14.37 -1.31 5.99
N ILE A 292 14.69 -2.57 6.33
CA ILE A 292 13.67 -3.62 6.60
C ILE A 292 12.82 -3.24 7.82
N ASN A 293 13.42 -2.77 8.90
CA ASN A 293 12.70 -2.35 10.10
C ASN A 293 11.81 -1.14 9.82
N LEU A 294 12.27 -0.16 9.04
CA LEU A 294 11.48 0.98 8.60
C LEU A 294 10.22 0.52 7.84
N LEU A 295 10.40 -0.33 6.82
CA LEU A 295 9.31 -0.89 6.04
C LEU A 295 8.33 -1.72 6.88
N ARG A 296 8.82 -2.45 7.87
CA ARG A 296 7.98 -3.26 8.76
C ARG A 296 7.28 -2.45 9.85
N SER A 297 7.71 -1.22 10.08
CA SER A 297 7.12 -0.32 11.09
C SER A 297 6.13 0.67 10.50
N VAL A 298 6.49 1.32 9.38
CA VAL A 298 5.73 2.42 8.78
C VAL A 298 5.52 2.24 7.28
N GLY A 299 5.75 1.04 6.76
CA GLY A 299 5.57 0.74 5.35
C GLY A 299 6.38 1.66 4.44
N TYR A 300 5.78 2.06 3.34
CA TYR A 300 6.38 3.01 2.39
C TYR A 300 6.23 4.48 2.83
N GLY A 301 5.74 4.73 4.06
CA GLY A 301 5.54 6.06 4.61
C GLY A 301 4.15 6.63 4.33
N VAL A 302 4.06 7.96 4.26
CA VAL A 302 2.83 8.75 4.11
C VAL A 302 2.55 9.03 2.63
N PRO A 303 1.41 8.60 2.05
CA PRO A 303 0.99 8.98 0.71
C PRO A 303 0.81 10.50 0.58
N ILE A 304 1.21 11.07 -0.56
CA ILE A 304 1.11 12.49 -0.86
C ILE A 304 0.19 12.68 -2.06
N MET A 305 -0.94 13.38 -1.85
CA MET A 305 -1.99 13.55 -2.87
C MET A 305 -1.49 14.30 -4.10
N GLU A 306 -0.69 15.34 -3.91
CA GLU A 306 -0.13 16.13 -5.00
C GLU A 306 0.75 15.27 -5.93
N LYS A 307 1.58 14.40 -5.33
CA LYS A 307 2.42 13.44 -6.09
C LYS A 307 1.61 12.32 -6.74
N ALA A 308 0.45 12.00 -6.18
CA ALA A 308 -0.45 10.97 -6.70
C ALA A 308 -1.28 11.47 -7.88
N LEU A 309 -1.62 12.77 -7.91
CA LEU A 309 -2.46 13.38 -8.94
C LEU A 309 -1.65 14.01 -10.08
N TYR A 310 -0.46 14.52 -9.81
CA TYR A 310 0.26 15.36 -10.76
C TYR A 310 1.73 14.98 -10.88
N SER A 311 2.26 15.07 -12.11
CA SER A 311 3.70 15.18 -12.34
C SER A 311 4.09 16.65 -12.17
N ALA A 312 5.16 16.92 -11.43
CA ALA A 312 5.77 18.26 -11.39
C ALA A 312 6.76 18.43 -12.56
N SER A 313 7.20 19.64 -12.88
CA SER A 313 8.19 19.88 -13.95
C SER A 313 9.48 19.06 -13.75
N ASN A 314 9.90 18.89 -12.50
CA ASN A 314 11.07 18.08 -12.11
C ASN A 314 10.75 16.61 -11.78
N SER A 315 9.56 16.13 -12.13
CA SER A 315 9.10 14.76 -11.88
C SER A 315 8.20 14.28 -13.00
N LEU A 316 8.61 13.21 -13.67
CA LEU A 316 7.85 12.53 -14.71
C LEU A 316 7.30 11.23 -14.16
N THR A 317 6.00 10.99 -14.28
CA THR A 317 5.36 9.73 -13.89
C THR A 317 4.68 9.07 -15.08
N LEU A 318 5.03 7.83 -15.35
CA LEU A 318 4.47 6.98 -16.40
C LEU A 318 3.67 5.84 -15.76
N ILE A 319 2.48 5.56 -16.29
CA ILE A 319 1.59 4.51 -15.79
C ILE A 319 1.19 3.59 -16.93
N ALA A 320 1.30 2.27 -16.71
CA ALA A 320 0.86 1.26 -17.66
C ALA A 320 0.03 0.19 -16.96
N GLU A 321 -1.19 -0.06 -17.45
CA GLU A 321 -2.05 -1.17 -17.07
C GLU A 321 -1.98 -2.24 -18.15
N ARG A 322 -1.65 -3.48 -17.79
CA ARG A 322 -1.48 -4.59 -18.76
C ARG A 322 -1.94 -5.90 -18.16
N THR A 323 -2.30 -6.80 -19.06
CA THR A 323 -2.61 -8.20 -18.76
C THR A 323 -1.50 -9.07 -19.30
N ILE A 324 -1.03 -10.04 -18.53
CA ILE A 324 0.04 -10.99 -18.89
C ILE A 324 -0.42 -12.42 -18.63
N GLN A 325 -0.03 -13.34 -19.49
CA GLN A 325 -0.16 -14.79 -19.27
C GLN A 325 1.17 -15.34 -18.73
N PRO A 326 1.33 -15.50 -17.41
CA PRO A 326 2.64 -15.79 -16.82
C PRO A 326 3.14 -17.19 -17.14
N TYR A 327 2.24 -18.16 -17.34
CA TYR A 327 2.61 -19.56 -17.54
C TYR A 327 1.87 -20.18 -18.71
N LYS A 328 2.43 -21.27 -19.25
CA LYS A 328 1.81 -22.09 -20.29
C LYS A 328 1.99 -23.57 -20.05
N VAL A 329 1.10 -24.35 -20.65
CA VAL A 329 1.24 -25.80 -20.75
C VAL A 329 2.08 -26.12 -21.98
N ASP A 330 3.12 -26.94 -21.80
CA ASP A 330 3.97 -27.47 -22.87
C ASP A 330 4.11 -28.99 -22.69
N GLY A 331 3.25 -29.74 -23.34
CA GLY A 331 3.09 -31.17 -23.12
C GLY A 331 2.68 -31.49 -21.68
N SER A 332 3.49 -32.29 -20.97
CA SER A 332 3.29 -32.59 -19.55
C SER A 332 3.82 -31.54 -18.60
N ASN A 333 4.60 -30.57 -19.11
CA ASN A 333 5.30 -29.57 -18.33
C ASN A 333 4.53 -28.25 -18.23
N ARG A 334 4.88 -27.46 -17.23
CA ARG A 334 4.44 -26.07 -17.10
C ARG A 334 5.66 -25.18 -17.14
N LYS A 335 5.64 -24.23 -18.06
CA LYS A 335 6.75 -23.30 -18.30
C LYS A 335 6.31 -21.87 -18.07
N TYR A 336 7.28 -20.99 -17.86
CA TYR A 336 7.07 -19.56 -17.99
C TYR A 336 6.69 -19.24 -19.43
N ASN A 337 5.83 -18.24 -19.63
CA ASN A 337 5.31 -17.92 -20.97
C ASN A 337 5.76 -16.52 -21.40
N GLU A 338 5.16 -15.47 -20.87
CA GLU A 338 5.38 -14.10 -21.31
C GLU A 338 6.24 -13.33 -20.31
N TYR A 339 6.99 -12.39 -20.82
CA TYR A 339 7.46 -11.22 -20.12
C TYR A 339 7.14 -9.99 -20.97
N HIS A 340 6.86 -8.85 -20.34
CA HIS A 340 6.63 -7.59 -21.03
C HIS A 340 7.88 -6.74 -20.97
N LEU A 341 8.22 -6.13 -22.10
CA LEU A 341 9.34 -5.21 -22.23
C LEU A 341 8.80 -3.83 -22.63
N PHE A 342 9.08 -2.83 -21.80
CA PHE A 342 8.72 -1.45 -22.07
C PHE A 342 9.98 -0.66 -22.40
N GLU A 343 9.93 0.11 -23.47
CA GLU A 343 10.87 1.19 -23.72
C GLU A 343 10.35 2.44 -23.01
N LEU A 344 11.19 3.04 -22.19
CA LEU A 344 10.85 4.20 -21.40
C LEU A 344 11.20 5.46 -22.21
N PRO A 345 10.25 6.39 -22.40
CA PRO A 345 10.46 7.62 -23.18
C PRO A 345 11.25 8.64 -22.35
N TRP A 346 12.51 8.32 -22.05
CA TRP A 346 13.35 9.22 -21.25
C TRP A 346 13.71 10.49 -22.02
N PRO A 347 13.75 11.67 -21.35
CA PRO A 347 14.29 12.90 -21.92
C PRO A 347 15.83 12.81 -21.95
N THR A 348 16.36 11.97 -22.85
CA THR A 348 17.78 11.59 -22.86
C THR A 348 18.72 12.78 -23.01
N ASP A 349 18.32 13.81 -23.75
CA ASP A 349 19.12 15.01 -23.95
C ASP A 349 19.18 15.84 -22.66
N VAL A 350 18.06 15.99 -21.93
CA VAL A 350 18.04 16.65 -20.62
C VAL A 350 18.90 15.89 -19.63
N LEU A 351 18.77 14.57 -19.60
CA LEU A 351 19.53 13.70 -18.69
C LEU A 351 21.04 13.76 -18.95
N ARG A 352 21.47 13.80 -20.23
CA ARG A 352 22.88 13.81 -20.62
C ARG A 352 23.51 15.18 -20.56
N ASP A 353 22.79 16.22 -21.01
CA ASP A 353 23.37 17.53 -21.23
C ASP A 353 23.18 18.46 -20.03
N GLN A 354 22.02 18.39 -19.35
CA GLN A 354 21.70 19.26 -18.23
C GLN A 354 21.93 18.61 -16.86
N LEU A 355 21.77 17.29 -16.77
CA LEU A 355 21.82 16.53 -15.52
C LEU A 355 22.98 15.54 -15.45
N THR A 356 23.98 15.66 -16.29
CA THR A 356 25.11 14.72 -16.47
C THR A 356 25.59 14.10 -15.16
N ASP A 357 26.04 14.93 -14.22
CA ASP A 357 26.57 14.52 -12.92
C ASP A 357 25.58 14.74 -11.75
N GLN A 358 24.36 15.17 -12.05
CA GLN A 358 23.32 15.38 -11.04
C GLN A 358 22.64 14.08 -10.65
N ASN A 359 22.20 14.01 -9.40
CA ASN A 359 21.44 12.84 -8.92
C ASN A 359 20.03 12.81 -9.50
N VAL A 360 19.73 11.73 -10.20
CA VAL A 360 18.40 11.40 -10.73
C VAL A 360 17.92 10.12 -10.06
N THR A 361 16.71 10.13 -9.53
CA THR A 361 16.11 8.98 -8.88
C THR A 361 15.07 8.35 -9.78
N LEU A 362 15.29 7.09 -10.13
CA LEU A 362 14.30 6.22 -10.78
C LEU A 362 13.52 5.48 -9.69
N LYS A 363 12.21 5.66 -9.65
CA LYS A 363 11.30 4.98 -8.74
C LYS A 363 10.33 4.11 -9.53
N ILE A 364 10.15 2.88 -9.11
CA ILE A 364 9.29 1.89 -9.77
C ILE A 364 8.33 1.29 -8.75
N THR A 365 7.07 1.19 -9.12
CA THR A 365 6.06 0.46 -8.35
C THR A 365 5.29 -0.48 -9.29
N LEU A 366 5.36 -1.77 -8.99
CA LEU A 366 4.60 -2.83 -9.64
C LEU A 366 3.52 -3.31 -8.68
N SER A 367 2.26 -3.19 -9.08
CA SER A 367 1.09 -3.56 -8.28
C SER A 367 0.21 -4.55 -9.04
N TYR A 368 -0.11 -5.69 -8.43
CA TYR A 368 -0.97 -6.73 -8.98
C TYR A 368 -1.70 -7.47 -7.86
N PHE A 369 -2.86 -8.05 -8.15
CA PHE A 369 -3.59 -8.85 -7.17
C PHE A 369 -3.37 -10.33 -7.43
N ILE A 370 -3.22 -11.12 -6.38
CA ILE A 370 -3.06 -12.58 -6.45
C ILE A 370 -4.36 -13.27 -6.08
N GLU A 371 -4.64 -14.41 -6.70
CA GLU A 371 -5.67 -15.33 -6.24
C GLU A 371 -5.07 -16.23 -5.15
N PRO A 372 -5.66 -16.25 -3.92
CA PRO A 372 -5.20 -17.16 -2.88
C PRO A 372 -5.48 -18.60 -3.26
N ASN A 373 -4.58 -19.52 -2.89
CA ASN A 373 -4.75 -20.94 -3.21
C ASN A 373 -5.93 -21.55 -2.46
N PRO A 374 -6.99 -22.02 -3.15
CA PRO A 374 -8.19 -22.51 -2.49
C PRO A 374 -8.04 -23.89 -1.85
N GLY A 375 -6.95 -24.60 -2.12
CA GLY A 375 -6.72 -25.99 -1.66
C GLY A 375 -5.82 -26.13 -0.45
N GLU A 376 -5.32 -25.06 0.12
CA GLU A 376 -4.32 -25.09 1.17
C GLU A 376 -4.86 -24.50 2.47
N ARG A 377 -4.94 -25.29 3.54
CA ARG A 377 -5.37 -24.84 4.87
C ARG A 377 -4.21 -24.33 5.74
N ARG A 378 -2.97 -24.69 5.39
CA ARG A 378 -1.75 -24.30 6.10
C ARG A 378 -0.70 -23.92 5.07
N TYR A 379 -0.62 -22.63 4.76
CA TYR A 379 0.40 -22.10 3.85
C TYR A 379 1.77 -22.17 4.53
N ALA A 380 2.59 -23.14 4.15
CA ALA A 380 3.93 -23.31 4.71
C ALA A 380 4.91 -22.26 4.16
N ASN A 381 4.65 -21.80 2.93
CA ASN A 381 5.45 -20.78 2.25
C ASN A 381 4.60 -19.95 1.29
N ASN A 382 5.13 -18.80 0.88
CA ASN A 382 4.43 -17.82 0.07
C ASN A 382 4.06 -18.34 -1.34
N PHE A 383 4.93 -19.12 -2.02
CA PHE A 383 4.62 -19.62 -3.38
C PHE A 383 3.53 -20.70 -3.41
N GLN A 384 3.13 -21.24 -2.27
CA GLN A 384 1.94 -22.08 -2.16
C GLN A 384 0.67 -21.25 -1.98
N TYR A 385 0.80 -20.01 -1.57
CA TYR A 385 -0.32 -19.11 -1.31
C TYR A 385 -0.75 -18.32 -2.56
N HIS A 386 0.19 -17.60 -3.19
CA HIS A 386 -0.15 -16.73 -4.31
C HIS A 386 -0.24 -17.49 -5.63
N SER A 387 -1.23 -17.09 -6.47
CA SER A 387 -1.45 -17.67 -7.79
C SER A 387 -0.24 -17.50 -8.72
N HIS A 388 0.33 -16.33 -8.71
CA HIS A 388 1.48 -15.90 -9.50
C HIS A 388 2.30 -14.88 -8.72
N ASN A 389 3.51 -14.66 -9.13
CA ASN A 389 4.37 -13.58 -8.67
C ASN A 389 4.96 -12.89 -9.90
N LEU A 390 4.93 -11.58 -9.92
CA LEU A 390 5.56 -10.75 -10.95
C LEU A 390 6.70 -9.97 -10.33
N ASP A 391 7.78 -9.80 -11.09
CA ASP A 391 8.89 -8.95 -10.71
C ASP A 391 9.31 -8.06 -11.87
N PHE A 392 10.15 -7.06 -11.60
CA PHE A 392 10.67 -6.17 -12.61
C PHE A 392 12.20 -6.12 -12.59
N SER A 393 12.76 -5.80 -13.73
CA SER A 393 14.18 -5.52 -13.88
C SER A 393 14.37 -4.39 -14.88
N VAL A 394 15.42 -3.59 -14.69
CA VAL A 394 15.76 -2.47 -15.59
C VAL A 394 17.08 -2.80 -16.28
N ILE A 395 17.20 -2.39 -17.54
CA ILE A 395 18.46 -2.49 -18.27
C ILE A 395 19.53 -1.68 -17.56
N LYS A 396 20.75 -2.20 -17.50
CA LYS A 396 21.89 -1.53 -16.87
C LYS A 396 22.59 -0.58 -17.84
N PRO A 397 23.32 0.42 -17.34
CA PRO A 397 24.25 1.15 -18.18
C PRO A 397 25.21 0.20 -18.91
N ASN A 398 25.48 0.47 -20.18
CA ASN A 398 26.32 -0.35 -21.04
C ASN A 398 25.81 -1.79 -21.30
N GLU A 399 24.61 -2.15 -20.89
CA GLU A 399 24.01 -3.45 -21.21
C GLU A 399 23.28 -3.41 -22.55
N THR A 400 23.60 -4.33 -23.47
CA THR A 400 22.85 -4.43 -24.71
C THR A 400 21.47 -5.06 -24.48
N LEU A 401 20.49 -4.69 -25.29
CA LEU A 401 19.13 -5.24 -25.20
C LEU A 401 19.11 -6.79 -25.32
N ARG A 402 20.03 -7.37 -26.11
CA ARG A 402 20.18 -8.83 -26.23
C ARG A 402 20.64 -9.48 -24.93
N VAL A 403 21.58 -8.87 -24.22
CA VAL A 403 22.08 -9.35 -22.93
C VAL A 403 20.98 -9.21 -21.87
N PHE A 404 20.30 -8.05 -21.86
CA PHE A 404 19.17 -7.80 -20.98
C PHE A 404 18.06 -8.86 -21.11
N LYS A 405 17.58 -9.14 -22.34
CA LYS A 405 16.55 -10.16 -22.60
C LYS A 405 16.98 -11.55 -22.11
N ARG A 406 18.26 -11.92 -22.25
CA ARG A 406 18.80 -13.18 -21.73
C ARG A 406 18.80 -13.21 -20.20
N ARG A 407 19.20 -12.11 -19.56
CA ARG A 407 19.19 -11.95 -18.11
C ARG A 407 17.79 -12.10 -17.55
N ILE A 408 16.77 -11.48 -18.15
CA ILE A 408 15.35 -11.62 -17.74
C ILE A 408 14.89 -13.08 -17.84
N SER A 409 15.21 -13.78 -18.92
CA SER A 409 14.85 -15.21 -19.07
C SER A 409 15.47 -16.08 -17.97
N SER A 410 16.69 -15.77 -17.54
CA SER A 410 17.35 -16.46 -16.42
C SER A 410 16.72 -16.07 -15.07
N ALA A 411 16.43 -14.78 -14.86
CA ALA A 411 15.85 -14.25 -13.63
C ALA A 411 14.48 -14.86 -13.29
N ALA A 412 13.66 -15.17 -14.30
CA ALA A 412 12.39 -15.87 -14.13
C ALA A 412 12.53 -17.24 -13.45
N SER A 413 13.68 -17.88 -13.61
CA SER A 413 13.97 -19.21 -13.06
C SER A 413 14.66 -19.19 -11.69
N LEU A 414 15.05 -18.02 -11.18
CA LEU A 414 15.65 -17.88 -9.86
C LEU A 414 14.63 -18.19 -8.74
N PRO A 415 15.10 -18.64 -7.57
CA PRO A 415 14.28 -18.75 -6.37
C PRO A 415 13.49 -17.46 -6.11
N GLU A 416 12.37 -17.56 -5.40
CA GLU A 416 11.43 -16.47 -5.25
C GLU A 416 11.97 -15.28 -4.47
N ASP A 417 12.78 -15.55 -3.46
CA ASP A 417 13.47 -14.59 -2.62
C ASP A 417 14.74 -14.01 -3.27
N GLU A 418 15.14 -14.53 -4.44
CA GLU A 418 16.21 -14.00 -5.24
C GLU A 418 15.63 -13.11 -6.35
N ILE A 419 16.04 -11.86 -6.34
CA ILE A 419 15.84 -10.95 -7.49
C ILE A 419 17.12 -10.91 -8.31
N ASP A 420 16.99 -10.50 -9.57
CA ASP A 420 18.14 -10.17 -10.41
C ASP A 420 18.80 -8.86 -9.91
N ASN A 421 19.55 -8.99 -8.83
CA ASN A 421 20.16 -7.86 -8.13
C ASN A 421 21.66 -7.73 -8.42
N SER A 422 22.08 -8.15 -9.57
CA SER A 422 23.43 -8.18 -10.15
C SER A 422 24.33 -6.96 -9.82
N GLY A 423 24.51 -6.66 -8.53
CA GLY A 423 25.45 -5.65 -8.04
C GLY A 423 24.96 -4.20 -8.08
N GLU A 424 23.67 -3.93 -8.25
CA GLU A 424 23.11 -2.59 -8.21
C GLU A 424 22.53 -2.24 -6.84
N ASP A 425 22.65 -0.98 -6.44
CA ASP A 425 22.29 -0.48 -5.11
C ASP A 425 20.84 0.02 -5.08
N TRP A 426 19.88 -0.88 -5.42
CA TRP A 426 18.47 -0.64 -5.19
C TRP A 426 18.17 -0.49 -3.70
N PHE A 427 17.37 0.51 -3.33
CA PHE A 427 17.14 0.83 -1.92
C PHE A 427 16.50 -0.32 -1.14
N ILE A 428 15.46 -0.95 -1.67
CA ILE A 428 14.77 -2.06 -1.02
C ILE A 428 15.41 -3.40 -1.42
N GLY A 429 15.82 -3.51 -2.68
CA GLY A 429 16.53 -4.67 -3.21
C GLY A 429 15.68 -5.95 -3.13
N ARG A 430 16.30 -7.08 -2.75
CA ARG A 430 15.62 -8.38 -2.75
C ARG A 430 14.39 -8.45 -1.86
N VAL A 431 14.30 -7.61 -0.85
CA VAL A 431 13.18 -7.61 0.11
C VAL A 431 11.87 -7.20 -0.56
N ARG A 432 11.93 -6.46 -1.69
CA ARG A 432 10.76 -6.10 -2.50
C ARG A 432 10.03 -7.31 -3.09
N SER A 433 10.66 -8.49 -3.18
CA SER A 433 10.03 -9.70 -3.74
C SER A 433 8.81 -10.20 -2.96
N ARG A 434 8.60 -9.69 -1.75
CA ARG A 434 7.53 -10.09 -0.84
C ARG A 434 6.23 -9.35 -1.12
N GLY A 435 5.11 -10.07 -1.12
CA GLY A 435 3.79 -9.49 -1.35
C GLY A 435 3.44 -9.29 -2.84
N SER A 436 2.33 -8.59 -3.08
CA SER A 436 1.76 -8.34 -4.42
C SER A 436 1.86 -6.88 -4.85
N VAL A 437 2.60 -6.07 -4.11
CA VAL A 437 3.03 -4.72 -4.49
C VAL A 437 4.53 -4.60 -4.23
N LYS A 438 5.26 -4.11 -5.23
CA LYS A 438 6.71 -4.00 -5.21
C LYS A 438 7.12 -2.60 -5.59
N LYS A 439 7.62 -1.84 -4.62
CA LYS A 439 8.20 -0.53 -4.85
C LYS A 439 9.69 -0.59 -4.58
N ASP A 440 10.47 0.03 -5.44
CA ASP A 440 11.90 0.22 -5.24
C ASP A 440 12.37 1.47 -5.95
N PHE A 441 13.54 1.97 -5.60
CA PHE A 441 14.15 3.10 -6.27
C PHE A 441 15.66 3.02 -6.23
N ILE A 442 16.28 3.67 -7.21
CA ILE A 442 17.73 3.79 -7.34
C ILE A 442 18.07 5.22 -7.77
N THR A 443 19.14 5.75 -7.22
CA THR A 443 19.65 7.10 -7.53
C THR A 443 21.01 6.97 -8.19
N MET A 444 21.21 7.69 -9.29
CA MET A 444 22.47 7.72 -10.03
C MET A 444 22.62 9.01 -10.82
N SER A 445 23.74 9.16 -11.52
CA SER A 445 23.96 10.29 -12.43
C SER A 445 22.93 10.34 -13.56
N GLY A 446 22.64 11.53 -14.08
CA GLY A 446 21.77 11.68 -15.25
C GLY A 446 22.30 10.95 -16.48
N ALA A 447 23.62 10.94 -16.65
CA ALA A 447 24.27 10.22 -17.75
C ALA A 447 23.99 8.71 -17.70
N ASP A 448 24.14 8.07 -16.54
CA ASP A 448 23.83 6.65 -16.35
C ASP A 448 22.33 6.38 -16.45
N MET A 449 21.48 7.30 -15.96
CA MET A 449 20.04 7.18 -16.04
C MET A 449 19.53 7.22 -17.48
N ALA A 450 20.14 8.01 -18.35
CA ALA A 450 19.80 8.10 -19.77
C ALA A 450 19.96 6.77 -20.52
N GLU A 451 20.80 5.86 -20.00
CA GLU A 451 21.00 4.54 -20.59
C GLU A 451 19.96 3.50 -20.13
N ARG A 452 19.18 3.80 -19.08
CA ARG A 452 18.19 2.87 -18.51
C ARG A 452 16.84 2.95 -19.21
N ARG A 453 16.84 2.74 -20.52
CA ARG A 453 15.67 2.93 -21.38
C ARG A 453 14.68 1.77 -21.40
N TYR A 454 15.00 0.62 -20.81
CA TYR A 454 14.13 -0.55 -20.87
C TYR A 454 13.85 -1.09 -19.49
N ILE A 455 12.57 -1.42 -19.24
CA ILE A 455 12.10 -2.16 -18.08
C ILE A 455 11.36 -3.42 -18.53
N ALA A 456 11.64 -4.53 -17.89
CA ALA A 456 10.95 -5.78 -18.11
C ALA A 456 10.13 -6.19 -16.91
N ILE A 457 8.89 -6.66 -17.14
CA ILE A 457 8.03 -7.32 -16.15
C ILE A 457 7.99 -8.79 -16.49
N TYR A 458 8.33 -9.66 -15.54
CA TYR A 458 8.45 -11.08 -15.77
C TYR A 458 7.87 -11.92 -14.63
N PRO A 459 7.33 -13.13 -14.93
CA PRO A 459 6.76 -13.99 -13.91
C PRO A 459 7.82 -14.76 -13.12
N LYS A 460 7.52 -15.01 -11.85
CA LYS A 460 8.18 -15.99 -10.98
C LYS A 460 7.18 -17.07 -10.58
N ASN A 461 7.53 -17.99 -9.68
CA ASN A 461 6.67 -19.10 -9.30
C ASN A 461 5.34 -18.68 -8.65
N GLY A 462 4.35 -19.57 -8.74
CA GLY A 462 3.06 -19.48 -8.11
C GLY A 462 2.26 -20.78 -8.30
N TRP A 463 1.13 -20.90 -7.59
CA TRP A 463 0.35 -22.15 -7.66
C TRP A 463 -0.35 -22.36 -9.00
N TYR A 464 -0.56 -21.32 -9.82
CA TYR A 464 -1.03 -21.47 -11.20
C TYR A 464 -0.11 -22.36 -12.03
N LYS A 465 1.21 -22.29 -11.78
CA LYS A 465 2.20 -23.17 -12.43
C LYS A 465 2.28 -24.55 -11.76
N THR A 466 2.16 -24.63 -10.43
CA THR A 466 2.49 -25.85 -9.67
C THR A 466 1.28 -26.75 -9.40
N ARG A 467 0.06 -26.23 -9.38
CA ARG A 467 -1.17 -26.96 -9.00
C ARG A 467 -2.04 -27.30 -10.21
N LYS A 468 -1.71 -28.43 -10.89
CA LYS A 468 -2.39 -28.90 -12.12
C LYS A 468 -3.90 -29.06 -11.97
N LYS A 469 -4.37 -29.51 -10.81
CA LYS A 469 -5.78 -29.86 -10.57
C LYS A 469 -6.77 -28.68 -10.75
N TRP A 470 -6.28 -27.44 -10.62
CA TRP A 470 -7.14 -26.26 -10.73
C TRP A 470 -7.27 -25.72 -12.15
N ASN A 471 -6.51 -26.26 -13.11
CA ASN A 471 -6.52 -25.87 -14.52
C ASN A 471 -6.39 -24.34 -14.76
N LYS A 472 -5.56 -23.67 -13.95
CA LYS A 472 -5.35 -22.22 -13.99
C LYS A 472 -4.01 -21.81 -14.61
N THR A 473 -3.24 -22.77 -15.17
CA THR A 473 -1.88 -22.49 -15.67
C THR A 473 -1.84 -21.41 -16.74
N GLU A 474 -2.83 -21.39 -17.65
CA GLU A 474 -2.89 -20.44 -18.77
C GLU A 474 -3.77 -19.22 -18.48
N SER A 475 -4.12 -18.98 -17.21
CA SER A 475 -4.88 -17.80 -16.82
C SER A 475 -4.08 -16.53 -17.03
N GLN A 476 -4.76 -15.52 -17.56
CA GLN A 476 -4.25 -14.16 -17.62
C GLN A 476 -4.38 -13.45 -16.27
N VAL A 477 -3.45 -12.57 -15.97
CA VAL A 477 -3.43 -11.77 -14.74
C VAL A 477 -3.11 -10.32 -15.07
N ARG A 478 -3.68 -9.41 -14.30
CA ARG A 478 -3.52 -7.98 -14.46
C ARG A 478 -2.37 -7.47 -13.60
N TYR A 479 -1.73 -6.40 -14.06
CA TYR A 479 -0.80 -5.60 -13.27
C TYR A 479 -0.81 -4.14 -13.68
N SER A 480 -0.42 -3.27 -12.77
CA SER A 480 -0.11 -1.88 -13.01
C SER A 480 1.37 -1.63 -12.74
N LEU A 481 2.02 -0.95 -13.67
CA LEU A 481 3.40 -0.49 -13.56
C LEU A 481 3.39 1.04 -13.48
N ILE A 482 4.03 1.60 -12.46
CA ILE A 482 4.21 3.03 -12.27
C ILE A 482 5.70 3.30 -12.18
N VAL A 483 6.17 4.21 -13.02
CA VAL A 483 7.59 4.57 -13.11
C VAL A 483 7.72 6.07 -13.04
N SER A 484 8.56 6.60 -12.14
CA SER A 484 8.87 8.02 -12.12
C SER A 484 10.36 8.29 -12.13
N LEU A 485 10.72 9.40 -12.77
CA LEU A 485 12.01 10.07 -12.63
C LEU A 485 11.84 11.32 -11.77
N GLU A 486 12.70 11.49 -10.80
CA GLU A 486 12.71 12.65 -9.91
C GLU A 486 14.14 13.23 -9.85
N THR A 487 14.26 14.56 -9.89
CA THR A 487 15.52 15.29 -9.73
C THR A 487 15.50 16.09 -8.45
N PRO A 488 15.79 15.49 -7.29
CA PRO A 488 15.75 16.20 -6.00
C PRO A 488 16.71 17.39 -5.98
N GLY A 489 16.18 18.58 -5.71
CA GLY A 489 16.99 19.80 -5.55
C GLY A 489 17.48 20.45 -6.85
N VAL A 490 17.07 19.95 -8.02
CA VAL A 490 17.39 20.55 -9.32
C VAL A 490 16.09 20.83 -10.07
N GLU A 491 15.91 22.06 -10.54
CA GLU A 491 14.82 22.42 -11.44
C GLU A 491 15.24 22.08 -12.89
N ALA A 492 14.84 20.89 -13.36
CA ALA A 492 14.98 20.50 -14.75
C ALA A 492 13.60 20.07 -15.27
N ASP A 493 13.26 20.49 -16.47
CA ASP A 493 12.01 20.07 -17.11
C ASP A 493 12.15 18.67 -17.70
N LEU A 494 11.69 17.68 -16.95
CA LEU A 494 11.61 16.28 -17.38
C LEU A 494 10.29 15.97 -18.12
N TYR A 495 9.26 16.79 -17.89
CA TYR A 495 7.90 16.49 -18.34
C TYR A 495 7.66 16.90 -19.79
N THR A 496 7.96 18.15 -20.14
CA THR A 496 7.66 18.71 -21.47
C THR A 496 8.29 17.92 -22.62
N PRO A 497 9.58 17.53 -22.59
CA PRO A 497 10.17 16.75 -23.66
C PRO A 497 9.52 15.38 -23.87
N VAL A 498 9.05 14.74 -22.80
CA VAL A 498 8.37 13.43 -22.89
C VAL A 498 6.95 13.61 -23.41
N PHE A 499 6.24 14.62 -22.98
CA PHE A 499 4.91 14.96 -23.48
C PHE A 499 4.94 15.19 -24.99
N GLU A 500 5.89 15.99 -25.48
CA GLU A 500 6.09 16.24 -26.93
C GLU A 500 6.45 14.96 -27.71
N MET A 501 7.29 14.07 -27.14
CA MET A 501 7.60 12.78 -27.76
C MET A 501 6.34 11.90 -27.89
N VAL A 502 5.50 11.86 -26.87
CA VAL A 502 4.28 11.05 -26.86
C VAL A 502 3.24 11.61 -27.84
N GLU A 503 3.04 12.94 -27.89
CA GLU A 503 2.14 13.58 -28.86
C GLU A 503 2.58 13.32 -30.30
N ASN A 504 3.88 13.44 -30.60
CA ASN A 504 4.43 13.20 -31.92
C ASN A 504 4.39 11.71 -32.35
N ALA A 505 4.27 10.79 -31.38
CA ALA A 505 4.16 9.35 -31.65
C ALA A 505 2.72 8.87 -31.88
N LEU A 506 1.72 9.68 -31.56
CA LEU A 506 0.31 9.36 -31.85
C LEU A 506 0.02 9.64 -33.33
N PRO A 507 -0.52 8.68 -34.09
CA PRO A 507 -0.93 8.94 -35.47
C PRO A 507 -2.04 10.00 -35.48
N ALA A 508 -1.89 10.98 -36.38
CA ALA A 508 -2.85 12.06 -36.59
C ALA A 508 -4.22 11.51 -37.06
#